data_3551253599d72435733f2ea250c55879
#
_entry.id   3551253599d72435733f2ea250c55879
#
_cell.length_a   1.000
_cell.length_b   1.000
_cell.length_c   1.000
_cell.angle_alpha   90.00
_cell.angle_beta   90.00
_cell.angle_gamma   90.00
#
_symmetry.space_group_name_H-M   'P 1'
#
loop_
_entity.id
_entity.type
_entity.pdbx_description
1 polymer ?
#
loop_
_entity_poly.entity_id
_entity_poly.type
_entity_poly.pdbx_seq_one_letter_code
_entity_poly.pdbx_strand_id
1 'polypeptide(L)'
;VAWGHTLEELAAALETGDAERAQRALDAARGLDDNTRALDEALSLGCETARAAPLRWADRAALDRQEEIGRHLDFAVRDTRVLARDTVRYVRANGSPVPDVASAVAGLGRAVWALAAAFDDPQAREQPRQLALRAAGRASEAIARHADLALTEIAGQVRSTAADLMRAAQAGAPDEDAFAEAATDEMLADPPDTPAGGQPTTPPDSST
;
A
#
# COMPACT_ATOMS: atom_id res chain seq x y z
N VAL A 1 10.77 1.90 3.26
CA VAL A 1 11.98 1.83 4.06
C VAL A 1 12.06 3.06 4.99
N ALA A 2 12.18 4.30 4.50
CA ALA A 2 12.21 5.51 5.34
C ALA A 2 10.98 5.64 6.25
N TRP A 3 9.79 5.33 5.72
CA TRP A 3 8.53 5.41 6.45
C TRP A 3 8.49 4.47 7.68
N GLY A 4 8.88 3.19 7.52
CA GLY A 4 8.97 2.25 8.65
C GLY A 4 9.87 2.76 9.77
N HIS A 5 11.06 3.27 9.43
CA HIS A 5 11.96 3.90 10.40
C HIS A 5 11.37 5.13 11.08
N THR A 6 10.65 5.98 10.35
CA THR A 6 9.96 7.14 10.96
C THR A 6 8.97 6.68 12.04
N LEU A 7 8.19 5.64 11.78
CA LEU A 7 7.26 5.08 12.76
C LEU A 7 7.97 4.43 13.96
N GLU A 8 9.09 3.77 13.75
CA GLU A 8 9.93 3.21 14.83
C GLU A 8 10.50 4.32 15.73
N GLU A 9 10.97 5.43 15.15
CA GLU A 9 11.45 6.58 15.89
C GLU A 9 10.34 7.28 16.70
N LEU A 10 9.12 7.38 16.14
CA LEU A 10 7.96 7.89 16.87
C LEU A 10 7.58 6.99 18.04
N ALA A 11 7.58 5.68 17.82
CA ALA A 11 7.32 4.71 18.88
C ALA A 11 8.33 4.83 20.03
N ALA A 12 9.61 4.91 19.70
CA ALA A 12 10.67 5.03 20.69
C ALA A 12 10.61 6.38 21.43
N ALA A 13 10.19 7.46 20.77
CA ALA A 13 9.97 8.75 21.41
C ALA A 13 8.81 8.70 22.43
N LEU A 14 7.72 8.00 22.11
CA LEU A 14 6.59 7.77 23.02
C LEU A 14 6.96 6.86 24.19
N GLU A 15 7.81 5.85 23.94
CA GLU A 15 8.27 4.91 24.96
C GLU A 15 9.18 5.57 26.00
N THR A 16 9.99 6.55 25.58
CA THR A 16 10.98 7.21 26.44
C THR A 16 10.60 8.61 26.90
N GLY A 17 9.59 9.23 26.30
CA GLY A 17 9.26 10.66 26.52
C GLY A 17 10.29 11.63 25.91
N ASP A 18 11.03 11.20 24.86
CA ASP A 18 12.10 11.98 24.24
C ASP A 18 11.53 12.95 23.17
N ALA A 19 11.47 14.23 23.52
CA ALA A 19 10.95 15.29 22.67
C ALA A 19 11.85 15.60 21.45
N GLU A 20 13.17 15.43 21.59
CA GLU A 20 14.10 15.65 20.48
C GLU A 20 13.98 14.53 19.46
N ARG A 21 13.82 13.30 19.91
CA ARG A 21 13.57 12.14 19.06
C ARG A 21 12.26 12.29 18.30
N ALA A 22 11.19 12.69 19.00
CA ALA A 22 9.90 12.99 18.38
C ALA A 22 10.02 14.06 17.30
N GLN A 23 10.81 15.13 17.56
CA GLN A 23 11.02 16.20 16.58
C GLN A 23 11.77 15.71 15.34
N ARG A 24 12.84 14.92 15.51
CA ARG A 24 13.57 14.32 14.37
C ARG A 24 12.66 13.42 13.54
N ALA A 25 11.82 12.63 14.18
CA ALA A 25 10.85 11.78 13.49
C ALA A 25 9.79 12.59 12.73
N LEU A 26 9.34 13.74 13.28
CA LEU A 26 8.44 14.67 12.56
C LEU A 26 9.12 15.26 11.32
N ASP A 27 10.39 15.64 11.42
CA ASP A 27 11.12 16.20 10.28
C ASP A 27 11.33 15.14 9.19
N ALA A 28 11.60 13.88 9.58
CA ALA A 28 11.63 12.74 8.66
C ALA A 28 10.24 12.48 8.02
N ALA A 29 9.16 12.56 8.80
CA ALA A 29 7.79 12.39 8.28
C ALA A 29 7.41 13.43 7.22
N ARG A 30 7.91 14.66 7.34
CA ARG A 30 7.71 15.72 6.33
C ARG A 30 8.40 15.39 5.01
N GLY A 31 9.59 14.76 5.07
CA GLY A 31 10.30 14.31 3.88
C GLY A 31 9.64 13.13 3.15
N LEU A 32 8.73 12.39 3.81
CA LEU A 32 7.99 11.31 3.14
C LEU A 32 7.02 11.82 2.08
N ASP A 33 6.41 13.00 2.26
CA ASP A 33 5.49 13.62 1.30
C ASP A 33 6.16 13.89 -0.06
N ASP A 34 7.43 14.30 -0.06
CA ASP A 34 8.16 14.58 -1.30
C ASP A 34 8.43 13.30 -2.09
N ASN A 35 8.74 12.21 -1.38
CA ASN A 35 8.95 10.90 -2.00
C ASN A 35 7.64 10.31 -2.55
N THR A 36 6.53 10.47 -1.82
CA THR A 36 5.21 9.98 -2.27
C THR A 36 4.74 10.75 -3.49
N ARG A 37 4.93 12.06 -3.52
CA ARG A 37 4.59 12.90 -4.68
C ARG A 37 5.42 12.52 -5.91
N ALA A 38 6.72 12.32 -5.78
CA ALA A 38 7.58 11.90 -6.87
C ALA A 38 7.17 10.52 -7.43
N LEU A 39 6.73 9.60 -6.57
CA LEU A 39 6.20 8.31 -6.99
C LEU A 39 4.86 8.45 -7.73
N ASP A 40 3.95 9.28 -7.23
CA ASP A 40 2.64 9.55 -7.84
C ASP A 40 2.80 10.21 -9.23
N GLU A 41 3.71 11.18 -9.37
CA GLU A 41 4.05 11.80 -10.65
C GLU A 41 4.62 10.76 -11.65
N ALA A 42 5.49 9.87 -11.19
CA ALA A 42 6.06 8.82 -12.04
C ALA A 42 5.01 7.79 -12.47
N LEU A 43 4.11 7.39 -11.56
CA LEU A 43 2.99 6.48 -11.86
C LEU A 43 2.00 7.14 -12.84
N SER A 44 1.64 8.41 -12.62
CA SER A 44 0.72 9.16 -13.50
C SER A 44 1.26 9.26 -14.92
N LEU A 45 2.55 9.56 -15.08
CA LEU A 45 3.22 9.61 -16.39
C LEU A 45 3.25 8.23 -17.06
N GLY A 46 3.51 7.18 -16.29
CA GLY A 46 3.45 5.79 -16.75
C GLY A 46 2.06 5.40 -17.23
N CYS A 47 1.03 5.75 -16.46
CA CYS A 47 -0.38 5.52 -16.80
C CYS A 47 -0.84 6.30 -18.04
N GLU A 48 -0.44 7.56 -18.20
CA GLU A 48 -0.75 8.34 -19.41
C GLU A 48 -0.12 7.72 -20.66
N THR A 49 1.13 7.28 -20.54
CA THR A 49 1.83 6.59 -21.64
C THR A 49 1.17 5.25 -21.99
N ALA A 50 0.76 4.50 -20.98
CA ALA A 50 0.08 3.23 -21.13
C ALA A 50 -1.35 3.37 -21.71
N ARG A 51 -2.10 4.41 -21.33
CA ARG A 51 -3.43 4.72 -21.90
C ARG A 51 -3.38 5.09 -23.37
N ALA A 52 -2.25 5.61 -23.86
CA ALA A 52 -2.04 5.93 -25.28
C ALA A 52 -1.72 4.69 -26.14
N ALA A 53 -1.34 3.57 -25.54
CA ALA A 53 -1.10 2.30 -26.23
C ALA A 53 -2.38 1.44 -26.28
N PRO A 54 -2.56 0.55 -27.29
CA PRO A 54 -3.67 -0.39 -27.35
C PRO A 54 -3.46 -1.47 -26.25
N LEU A 55 -3.87 -1.15 -25.02
CA LEU A 55 -3.73 -2.01 -23.86
C LEU A 55 -4.79 -3.12 -23.86
N ARG A 56 -4.37 -4.32 -23.49
CA ARG A 56 -5.28 -5.42 -23.13
C ARG A 56 -6.04 -5.05 -21.86
N TRP A 57 -7.23 -5.59 -21.69
CA TRP A 57 -8.10 -5.32 -20.52
C TRP A 57 -7.40 -5.64 -19.18
N ALA A 58 -6.63 -6.73 -19.11
CA ALA A 58 -5.83 -7.10 -17.94
C ALA A 58 -4.80 -6.03 -17.52
N ASP A 59 -4.22 -5.31 -18.49
CA ASP A 59 -3.25 -4.25 -18.21
C ASP A 59 -3.92 -3.03 -17.56
N ARG A 60 -5.17 -2.72 -17.94
CA ARG A 60 -5.96 -1.64 -17.33
C ARG A 60 -6.33 -1.94 -15.89
N ALA A 61 -6.82 -3.14 -15.60
CA ALA A 61 -7.13 -3.57 -14.24
C ALA A 61 -5.89 -3.55 -13.32
N ALA A 62 -4.71 -3.87 -13.86
CA ALA A 62 -3.45 -3.74 -13.11
C ALA A 62 -3.10 -2.29 -12.79
N LEU A 63 -3.33 -1.36 -13.73
CA LEU A 63 -3.10 0.07 -13.53
C LEU A 63 -4.07 0.65 -12.50
N ASP A 64 -5.36 0.33 -12.58
CA ASP A 64 -6.38 0.79 -11.62
C ASP A 64 -6.04 0.33 -10.20
N ARG A 65 -5.56 -0.91 -10.04
CA ARG A 65 -5.06 -1.42 -8.74
C ARG A 65 -3.84 -0.66 -8.23
N GLN A 66 -2.90 -0.31 -9.10
CA GLN A 66 -1.73 0.47 -8.71
C GLN A 66 -2.11 1.89 -8.27
N GLU A 67 -3.04 2.53 -8.97
CA GLU A 67 -3.59 3.84 -8.58
C GLU A 67 -4.30 3.77 -7.22
N GLU A 68 -5.04 2.70 -6.95
CA GLU A 68 -5.72 2.48 -5.67
C GLU A 68 -4.73 2.28 -4.52
N ILE A 69 -3.71 1.43 -4.72
CA ILE A 69 -2.61 1.24 -3.75
C ILE A 69 -1.95 2.58 -3.46
N GLY A 70 -1.54 3.33 -4.50
CA GLY A 70 -0.87 4.62 -4.38
C GLY A 70 -1.69 5.61 -3.55
N ARG A 71 -2.99 5.71 -3.79
CA ARG A 71 -3.91 6.58 -3.06
C ARG A 71 -3.97 6.25 -1.57
N HIS A 72 -4.08 4.98 -1.20
CA HIS A 72 -4.10 4.57 0.21
C HIS A 72 -2.75 4.78 0.90
N LEU A 73 -1.64 4.58 0.18
CA LEU A 73 -0.32 4.88 0.73
C LEU A 73 -0.13 6.39 0.97
N ASP A 74 -0.62 7.25 0.07
CA ASP A 74 -0.58 8.70 0.25
C ASP A 74 -1.38 9.13 1.50
N PHE A 75 -2.58 8.61 1.70
CA PHE A 75 -3.36 8.87 2.91
C PHE A 75 -2.63 8.41 4.17
N ALA A 76 -2.08 7.20 4.18
CA ALA A 76 -1.36 6.66 5.31
C ALA A 76 -0.07 7.46 5.64
N VAL A 77 0.63 7.97 4.64
CA VAL A 77 1.79 8.86 4.83
C VAL A 77 1.36 10.21 5.42
N ARG A 78 0.26 10.80 4.94
CA ARG A 78 -0.30 12.05 5.51
C ARG A 78 -0.69 11.86 6.98
N ASP A 79 -1.37 10.77 7.30
CA ASP A 79 -1.76 10.43 8.67
C ASP A 79 -0.52 10.21 9.57
N THR A 80 0.53 9.59 9.04
CA THR A 80 1.82 9.46 9.74
C THR A 80 2.42 10.83 10.11
N ARG A 81 2.29 11.84 9.25
CA ARG A 81 2.76 13.19 9.56
C ARG A 81 1.92 13.85 10.64
N VAL A 82 0.59 13.64 10.63
CA VAL A 82 -0.29 14.10 11.70
C VAL A 82 0.06 13.42 13.01
N LEU A 83 0.22 12.10 12.99
CA LEU A 83 0.68 11.28 14.12
C LEU A 83 2.01 11.83 14.71
N ALA A 84 2.99 12.13 13.84
CA ALA A 84 4.28 12.66 14.27
C ALA A 84 4.14 14.01 14.97
N ARG A 85 3.31 14.93 14.42
CA ARG A 85 3.04 16.23 15.03
C ARG A 85 2.36 16.09 16.40
N ASP A 86 1.39 15.20 16.50
CA ASP A 86 0.64 14.98 17.74
C ASP A 86 1.52 14.30 18.80
N THR A 87 2.41 13.39 18.38
CA THR A 87 3.46 12.81 19.24
C THR A 87 4.39 13.89 19.80
N VAL A 88 4.90 14.80 18.96
CA VAL A 88 5.76 15.91 19.41
C VAL A 88 5.01 16.79 20.43
N ARG A 89 3.74 17.12 20.13
CA ARG A 89 2.91 17.92 21.03
C ARG A 89 2.72 17.24 22.39
N TYR A 90 2.38 15.96 22.38
CA TYR A 90 2.17 15.18 23.60
C TYR A 90 3.46 15.08 24.44
N VAL A 91 4.57 14.66 23.84
CA VAL A 91 5.83 14.46 24.54
C VAL A 91 6.37 15.78 25.13
N ARG A 92 6.24 16.91 24.41
CA ARG A 92 6.64 18.22 24.91
C ARG A 92 5.76 18.72 26.07
N ALA A 93 4.47 18.43 26.04
CA ALA A 93 3.55 18.87 27.08
C ALA A 93 3.63 18.02 28.35
N ASN A 94 3.77 16.72 28.20
CA ASN A 94 3.63 15.75 29.31
C ASN A 94 4.96 15.08 29.70
N GLY A 95 5.85 14.83 28.72
CA GLY A 95 7.16 14.16 28.95
C GLY A 95 7.09 12.73 29.52
N SER A 96 5.88 12.21 29.71
CA SER A 96 5.66 10.89 30.31
C SER A 96 5.68 9.78 29.28
N PRO A 97 6.41 8.67 29.53
CA PRO A 97 6.37 7.48 28.68
C PRO A 97 4.97 6.88 28.59
N VAL A 98 4.59 6.43 27.39
CA VAL A 98 3.31 5.74 27.11
C VAL A 98 3.55 4.46 26.29
N PRO A 99 4.08 3.40 26.92
CA PRO A 99 4.52 2.20 26.23
C PRO A 99 3.41 1.49 25.44
N ASP A 100 2.17 1.59 25.91
CA ASP A 100 1.00 1.00 25.21
C ASP A 100 0.78 1.65 23.84
N VAL A 101 0.78 3.00 23.80
CA VAL A 101 0.65 3.76 22.56
C VAL A 101 1.89 3.57 21.67
N ALA A 102 3.08 3.58 22.28
CA ALA A 102 4.33 3.28 21.59
C ALA A 102 4.30 1.91 20.90
N SER A 103 3.78 0.88 21.58
CA SER A 103 3.62 -0.47 21.01
C SER A 103 2.67 -0.51 19.82
N ALA A 104 1.62 0.31 19.82
CA ALA A 104 0.70 0.42 18.68
C ALA A 104 1.39 1.09 17.47
N VAL A 105 2.12 2.19 17.69
CA VAL A 105 2.90 2.88 16.63
C VAL A 105 4.01 1.98 16.07
N ALA A 106 4.73 1.26 16.92
CA ALA A 106 5.72 0.26 16.48
C ALA A 106 5.06 -0.86 15.64
N GLY A 107 3.80 -1.20 15.94
CA GLY A 107 2.99 -2.13 15.16
C GLY A 107 2.77 -1.66 13.72
N LEU A 108 2.50 -0.36 13.52
CA LEU A 108 2.41 0.23 12.18
C LEU A 108 3.74 0.16 11.43
N GLY A 109 4.87 0.45 12.09
CA GLY A 109 6.19 0.32 11.49
C GLY A 109 6.42 -1.08 10.92
N ARG A 110 6.09 -2.12 11.71
CA ARG A 110 6.16 -3.51 11.25
C ARG A 110 5.21 -3.81 10.08
N ALA A 111 4.02 -3.22 10.07
CA ALA A 111 3.08 -3.39 8.95
C ALA A 111 3.62 -2.76 7.66
N VAL A 112 4.25 -1.58 7.75
CA VAL A 112 4.91 -0.91 6.62
C VAL A 112 6.07 -1.73 6.06
N TRP A 113 6.91 -2.31 6.93
CA TRP A 113 7.99 -3.20 6.51
C TRP A 113 7.48 -4.46 5.82
N ALA A 114 6.42 -5.08 6.39
CA ALA A 114 5.80 -6.25 5.78
C ALA A 114 5.14 -5.91 4.43
N LEU A 115 4.53 -4.72 4.30
CA LEU A 115 3.94 -4.28 3.04
C LEU A 115 5.02 -4.08 1.98
N ALA A 116 6.17 -3.48 2.34
CA ALA A 116 7.29 -3.34 1.42
C ALA A 116 7.82 -4.70 0.94
N ALA A 117 7.93 -5.68 1.84
CA ALA A 117 8.35 -7.04 1.48
C ALA A 117 7.32 -7.76 0.60
N ALA A 118 6.02 -7.49 0.77
CA ALA A 118 4.95 -8.09 -0.01
C ALA A 118 4.88 -7.60 -1.47
N PHE A 119 5.56 -6.52 -1.83
CA PHE A 119 5.74 -6.13 -3.23
C PHE A 119 6.63 -7.12 -3.99
N ASP A 120 7.62 -7.71 -3.31
CA ASP A 120 8.53 -8.69 -3.89
C ASP A 120 7.98 -10.13 -3.78
N ASP A 121 7.11 -10.40 -2.80
CA ASP A 121 6.50 -11.71 -2.56
C ASP A 121 4.97 -11.60 -2.41
N PRO A 122 4.21 -11.91 -3.47
CA PRO A 122 2.75 -11.87 -3.44
C PRO A 122 2.10 -12.77 -2.37
N GLN A 123 2.76 -13.84 -1.94
CA GLN A 123 2.23 -14.75 -0.92
C GLN A 123 2.30 -14.15 0.49
N ALA A 124 3.15 -13.13 0.70
CA ALA A 124 3.30 -12.45 1.97
C ALA A 124 2.24 -11.36 2.25
N ARG A 125 1.29 -11.11 1.34
CA ARG A 125 0.34 -9.96 1.39
C ARG A 125 -0.60 -9.96 2.59
N GLU A 126 -0.95 -11.09 3.14
CA GLU A 126 -1.82 -11.18 4.32
C GLU A 126 -1.10 -10.69 5.60
N GLN A 127 0.23 -10.80 5.65
CA GLN A 127 1.03 -10.40 6.81
C GLN A 127 0.92 -8.89 7.14
N PRO A 128 1.08 -7.93 6.20
CA PRO A 128 0.91 -6.51 6.49
C PRO A 128 -0.50 -6.18 6.97
N ARG A 129 -1.55 -6.79 6.40
CA ARG A 129 -2.93 -6.62 6.82
C ARG A 129 -3.13 -7.03 8.29
N GLN A 130 -2.63 -8.20 8.67
CA GLN A 130 -2.72 -8.69 10.05
C GLN A 130 -1.92 -7.82 11.03
N LEU A 131 -0.75 -7.32 10.64
CA LEU A 131 0.06 -6.43 11.47
C LEU A 131 -0.63 -5.09 11.69
N ALA A 132 -1.21 -4.49 10.64
CA ALA A 132 -1.96 -3.26 10.73
C ALA A 132 -3.20 -3.41 11.62
N LEU A 133 -3.97 -4.50 11.46
CA LEU A 133 -5.12 -4.80 12.31
C LEU A 133 -4.73 -4.92 13.80
N ARG A 134 -3.63 -5.61 14.09
CA ARG A 134 -3.11 -5.71 15.47
C ARG A 134 -2.66 -4.36 16.03
N ALA A 135 -2.06 -3.49 15.20
CA ALA A 135 -1.69 -2.14 15.62
C ALA A 135 -2.93 -1.30 15.99
N ALA A 136 -3.98 -1.36 15.16
CA ALA A 136 -5.26 -0.68 15.42
C ALA A 136 -5.93 -1.21 16.73
N GLY A 137 -5.90 -2.53 16.97
CA GLY A 137 -6.40 -3.13 18.19
C GLY A 137 -5.68 -2.62 19.43
N ARG A 138 -4.33 -2.59 19.41
CA ARG A 138 -3.52 -2.04 20.51
C ARG A 138 -3.79 -0.55 20.76
N ALA A 139 -3.98 0.24 19.70
CA ALA A 139 -4.35 1.65 19.85
C ALA A 139 -5.71 1.80 20.55
N SER A 140 -6.69 0.98 20.21
CA SER A 140 -8.01 0.98 20.85
C SER A 140 -7.93 0.56 22.34
N GLU A 141 -7.12 -0.44 22.67
CA GLU A 141 -6.88 -0.86 24.06
C GLU A 141 -6.16 0.24 24.87
N ALA A 142 -5.22 0.96 24.25
CA ALA A 142 -4.53 2.07 24.91
C ALA A 142 -5.49 3.21 25.27
N ILE A 143 -6.41 3.58 24.37
CA ILE A 143 -7.46 4.59 24.66
C ILE A 143 -8.32 4.16 25.85
N ALA A 144 -8.69 2.90 25.95
CA ALA A 144 -9.52 2.40 27.04
C ALA A 144 -8.84 2.52 28.42
N ARG A 145 -7.49 2.59 28.44
CA ARG A 145 -6.70 2.73 29.67
C ARG A 145 -6.30 4.16 30.01
N HIS A 146 -6.29 5.05 29.04
CA HIS A 146 -5.84 6.42 29.20
C HIS A 146 -6.96 7.41 28.84
N ALA A 147 -7.49 8.12 29.84
CA ALA A 147 -8.48 9.18 29.62
C ALA A 147 -7.79 10.52 29.25
N ASP A 148 -6.95 10.50 28.23
CA ASP A 148 -6.20 11.66 27.73
C ASP A 148 -6.57 11.94 26.27
N LEU A 149 -6.99 13.18 26.00
CA LEU A 149 -7.45 13.57 24.64
C LEU A 149 -6.31 13.50 23.62
N ALA A 150 -5.09 13.90 23.99
CA ALA A 150 -3.96 13.87 23.07
C ALA A 150 -3.55 12.45 22.71
N LEU A 151 -3.62 11.51 23.66
CA LEU A 151 -3.41 10.08 23.40
C LEU A 151 -4.53 9.49 22.55
N THR A 152 -5.77 9.96 22.75
CA THR A 152 -6.92 9.58 21.91
C THR A 152 -6.72 10.02 20.45
N GLU A 153 -6.21 11.24 20.23
CA GLU A 153 -5.88 11.74 18.89
C GLU A 153 -4.77 10.90 18.24
N ILE A 154 -3.67 10.62 18.96
CA ILE A 154 -2.57 9.76 18.49
C ILE A 154 -3.10 8.37 18.10
N ALA A 155 -3.88 7.75 18.97
CA ALA A 155 -4.44 6.42 18.70
C ALA A 155 -5.46 6.45 17.53
N GLY A 156 -6.17 7.54 17.36
CA GLY A 156 -7.03 7.79 16.19
C GLY A 156 -6.23 7.75 14.89
N GLN A 157 -5.07 8.44 14.85
CA GLN A 157 -4.18 8.43 13.69
C GLN A 157 -3.58 7.04 13.44
N VAL A 158 -3.21 6.30 14.49
CA VAL A 158 -2.75 4.91 14.35
C VAL A 158 -3.83 4.05 13.67
N ARG A 159 -5.09 4.20 14.06
CA ARG A 159 -6.19 3.42 13.47
C ARG A 159 -6.47 3.82 12.03
N SER A 160 -6.42 5.11 11.70
CA SER A 160 -6.59 5.62 10.33
C SER A 160 -5.49 5.09 9.42
N THR A 161 -4.22 5.26 9.82
CA THR A 161 -3.06 4.73 9.08
C THR A 161 -3.15 3.21 8.89
N ALA A 162 -3.56 2.46 9.93
CA ALA A 162 -3.75 1.02 9.84
C ALA A 162 -4.83 0.64 8.83
N ALA A 163 -5.94 1.38 8.78
CA ALA A 163 -7.02 1.14 7.82
C ALA A 163 -6.54 1.33 6.38
N ASP A 164 -5.75 2.37 6.11
CA ASP A 164 -5.21 2.61 4.78
C ASP A 164 -4.14 1.60 4.37
N LEU A 165 -3.29 1.16 5.31
CA LEU A 165 -2.36 0.04 5.07
C LEU A 165 -3.10 -1.27 4.73
N MET A 166 -4.21 -1.55 5.42
CA MET A 166 -5.03 -2.73 5.12
C MET A 166 -5.66 -2.65 3.73
N ARG A 167 -6.17 -1.47 3.33
CA ARG A 167 -6.73 -1.26 1.98
C ARG A 167 -5.66 -1.36 0.90
N ALA A 168 -4.48 -0.76 1.11
CA ALA A 168 -3.36 -0.87 0.18
C ALA A 168 -2.92 -2.33 -0.01
N ALA A 169 -2.85 -3.11 1.08
CA ALA A 169 -2.52 -4.53 1.02
C ALA A 169 -3.60 -5.36 0.29
N GLN A 170 -4.87 -5.02 0.47
CA GLN A 170 -6.00 -5.68 -0.19
C GLN A 170 -6.07 -5.34 -1.67
N ALA A 171 -5.91 -4.07 -2.06
CA ALA A 171 -5.89 -3.65 -3.46
C ALA A 171 -4.74 -4.30 -4.25
N GLY A 172 -3.63 -4.66 -3.59
CA GLY A 172 -2.53 -5.40 -4.18
C GLY A 172 -2.83 -6.89 -4.41
N ALA A 173 -3.91 -7.46 -3.84
CA ALA A 173 -4.26 -8.86 -4.05
C ALA A 173 -4.69 -9.10 -5.51
N PRO A 174 -4.28 -10.21 -6.15
CA PRO A 174 -4.84 -10.58 -7.45
C PRO A 174 -6.35 -10.82 -7.28
N ASP A 175 -7.10 -10.26 -8.20
CA ASP A 175 -8.54 -10.51 -8.27
C ASP A 175 -8.72 -11.94 -8.83
N GLU A 176 -8.92 -12.93 -7.95
CA GLU A 176 -9.09 -14.34 -8.34
C GLU A 176 -10.31 -14.50 -9.24
N ASP A 177 -11.34 -13.67 -9.06
CA ASP A 177 -12.54 -13.67 -9.90
C ASP A 177 -12.23 -13.08 -11.30
N ALA A 178 -11.41 -12.03 -11.40
CA ALA A 178 -10.98 -11.46 -12.69
C ALA A 178 -10.09 -12.44 -13.49
N PHE A 179 -9.28 -13.25 -12.82
CA PHE A 179 -8.53 -14.31 -13.48
C PHE A 179 -9.44 -15.43 -13.99
N ALA A 180 -10.48 -15.79 -13.26
CA ALA A 180 -11.44 -16.80 -13.67
C ALA A 180 -12.31 -16.30 -14.86
N GLU A 181 -12.73 -15.04 -14.87
CA GLU A 181 -13.45 -14.43 -15.99
C GLU A 181 -12.55 -14.31 -17.23
N ALA A 182 -11.30 -13.84 -17.09
CA ALA A 182 -10.37 -13.73 -18.21
C ALA A 182 -10.01 -15.10 -18.82
N ALA A 183 -9.84 -16.13 -18.00
CA ALA A 183 -9.61 -17.50 -18.46
C ALA A 183 -10.84 -18.08 -19.17
N THR A 184 -12.04 -17.69 -18.75
CA THR A 184 -13.30 -18.10 -19.36
C THR A 184 -13.51 -17.40 -20.72
N ASP A 185 -13.19 -16.11 -20.83
CA ASP A 185 -13.25 -15.35 -22.08
C ASP A 185 -12.21 -15.84 -23.11
N GLU A 186 -11.00 -16.19 -22.66
CA GLU A 186 -9.96 -16.75 -23.55
C GLU A 186 -10.31 -18.17 -24.05
N MET A 187 -11.02 -18.95 -23.23
CA MET A 187 -11.53 -20.28 -23.62
C MET A 187 -12.74 -20.20 -24.56
N LEU A 188 -13.52 -19.09 -24.50
CA LEU A 188 -14.69 -18.85 -25.35
C LEU A 188 -14.34 -18.06 -26.61
N ALA A 189 -13.14 -17.50 -26.74
CA ALA A 189 -12.67 -16.88 -27.95
C ALA A 189 -12.48 -17.96 -29.03
N ASP A 190 -13.28 -17.88 -30.09
CA ASP A 190 -13.18 -18.78 -31.26
C ASP A 190 -11.73 -18.83 -31.77
N PRO A 191 -11.20 -20.03 -32.09
CA PRO A 191 -9.88 -20.14 -32.68
C PRO A 191 -9.83 -19.32 -33.97
N PRO A 192 -8.71 -18.64 -34.27
CA PRO A 192 -8.59 -17.83 -35.47
C PRO A 192 -8.89 -18.70 -36.68
N ASP A 193 -9.80 -18.23 -37.54
CA ASP A 193 -10.21 -18.88 -38.78
C ASP A 193 -8.98 -19.40 -39.53
N THR A 194 -8.79 -20.69 -39.57
CA THR A 194 -7.75 -21.33 -40.36
C THR A 194 -8.10 -21.08 -41.84
N PRO A 195 -7.27 -20.39 -42.65
CA PRO A 195 -7.59 -20.15 -44.04
C PRO A 195 -7.73 -21.51 -44.74
N ALA A 196 -8.93 -21.71 -45.26
CA ALA A 196 -9.30 -22.91 -46.00
C ALA A 196 -8.25 -23.20 -47.07
N GLY A 197 -7.72 -24.46 -47.00
CA GLY A 197 -6.63 -24.95 -47.79
C GLY A 197 -6.75 -24.68 -49.29
N GLY A 198 -5.67 -24.18 -49.86
CA GLY A 198 -5.50 -24.03 -51.27
C GLY A 198 -5.74 -25.34 -52.00
N GLN A 199 -6.57 -25.32 -53.01
CA GLN A 199 -6.81 -26.41 -53.93
C GLN A 199 -5.51 -26.88 -54.60
N PRO A 200 -5.27 -28.18 -54.78
CA PRO A 200 -4.11 -28.65 -55.47
C PRO A 200 -4.28 -28.33 -56.97
N THR A 201 -3.39 -27.52 -57.52
CA THR A 201 -3.27 -27.29 -58.95
C THR A 201 -2.75 -28.56 -59.64
N THR A 202 -3.59 -29.18 -60.46
CA THR A 202 -3.24 -30.28 -61.33
C THR A 202 -2.19 -29.80 -62.37
N PRO A 203 -1.09 -30.52 -62.61
CA PRO A 203 -0.14 -30.20 -63.67
C PRO A 203 -0.72 -30.51 -65.04
N PRO A 204 -0.41 -29.71 -66.09
CA PRO A 204 -0.85 -30.01 -67.43
C PRO A 204 -0.12 -31.22 -68.02
N ASP A 205 -0.91 -32.08 -68.61
CA ASP A 205 -0.51 -33.25 -69.34
C ASP A 205 0.35 -32.85 -70.57
N SER A 206 1.55 -33.38 -70.63
CA SER A 206 2.44 -33.25 -71.81
C SER A 206 2.36 -34.51 -72.64
N SER A 207 1.59 -34.46 -73.68
CA SER A 207 1.64 -35.47 -74.78
C SER A 207 1.67 -34.69 -76.12
N THR A 208 2.78 -34.74 -76.75
CA THR A 208 3.17 -34.98 -78.16
C THR A 208 4.37 -34.12 -78.54
#